data_27687ef30d0acbfe616686ad2f0ee33f
#
_entry.id   27687ef30d0acbfe616686ad2f0ee33f
#
_cell.length_a   1.000
_cell.length_b   1.000
_cell.length_c   1.000
_cell.angle_alpha   90.00
_cell.angle_beta   90.00
_cell.angle_gamma   90.00
#
_symmetry.space_group_name_H-M   'P 1'
#
loop_
_entity.id
_entity.type
_entity.pdbx_description
1 polymer ?
#
loop_
_entity_poly.entity_id
_entity_poly.type
_entity_poly.pdbx_seq_one_letter_code
_entity_poly.pdbx_strand_id
1 'polypeptide(L)'
;MKGNKLCLCFLLAAGVGLGAHAQNKIAAPMKDVNQVVDNTLDSLNVARSARPVSGSSRKGDNPVLFLVGNSTMRTGTLGNGNNGQWGWGYFEHEYFDENKITVENHALGGTSSRTFYNRLWPDVLKGVRKGDWVIIELGHNDNGPYDSGRARASIPGIGKDSLNVTIKETGAKETVYTYGEYMRRFIHDVKKKGAYPVLMSLTPRNAWEDADSTIITRVNQTFGLWAKQVAKKARIPFIDLNDISARKFEKFGKEKVKYMFYLDRIHTSAFGARVNAESAAEGIRNYKGLELARYLKPVEKDTVTGATRKKGNPVLFTVGDSTVKNTDKDENGMWGWGSVIHELFDTERISVENHAKAGRSARTYLDEGRWDKIYHALQPGDFVLIQFGHNDAGDINTGKARAELPGSGNESKVFKMEKTAAIKWFILSAGICVSLLWM
;
A
#
# COMPACT_ATOMS: atom_id res chain seq x y z
N MET A 1 -8.77 -36.46 19.97
CA MET A 1 -7.28 -36.49 20.02
C MET A 1 -6.81 -35.26 19.26
N LYS A 2 -6.25 -34.29 19.98
CA LYS A 2 -5.81 -33.00 19.41
C LYS A 2 -4.40 -33.20 18.83
N GLY A 3 -4.26 -33.11 17.50
CA GLY A 3 -2.96 -33.20 16.84
C GLY A 3 -2.19 -31.87 16.95
N ASN A 4 -1.11 -31.87 17.69
CA ASN A 4 -0.14 -30.80 17.75
C ASN A 4 0.56 -30.66 16.40
N LYS A 5 0.46 -29.51 15.79
CA LYS A 5 1.24 -29.15 14.61
C LYS A 5 2.64 -28.76 15.05
N LEU A 6 3.63 -29.58 14.71
CA LEU A 6 5.04 -29.28 14.94
C LEU A 6 5.53 -28.46 13.73
N CYS A 7 5.81 -27.20 13.97
CA CYS A 7 6.53 -26.35 13.00
C CYS A 7 8.04 -26.51 13.28
N LEU A 8 8.76 -27.22 12.43
CA LEU A 8 10.19 -27.43 12.58
C LEU A 8 10.94 -26.31 11.87
N CYS A 9 11.37 -25.30 12.64
CA CYS A 9 12.33 -24.30 12.17
C CYS A 9 13.74 -24.75 12.49
N PHE A 10 14.56 -25.08 11.50
CA PHE A 10 16.00 -25.22 11.70
C PHE A 10 16.69 -23.87 11.61
N LEU A 11 17.04 -23.31 12.76
CA LEU A 11 17.97 -22.21 12.90
C LEU A 11 19.36 -22.80 13.16
N LEU A 12 20.26 -22.72 12.19
CA LEU A 12 21.69 -22.88 12.44
C LEU A 12 22.21 -21.51 12.92
N ALA A 13 22.27 -21.34 14.24
CA ALA A 13 22.97 -20.24 14.87
C ALA A 13 24.36 -20.72 15.30
N ALA A 14 25.39 -20.09 14.74
CA ALA A 14 26.74 -20.16 15.34
C ALA A 14 26.71 -19.32 16.63
N GLY A 15 26.98 -19.99 17.77
CA GLY A 15 26.90 -19.40 19.08
C GLY A 15 28.02 -18.43 19.39
N VAL A 16 27.66 -17.30 20.01
CA VAL A 16 28.45 -16.64 21.04
C VAL A 16 27.48 -16.28 22.15
N GLY A 17 27.66 -16.90 23.31
CA GLY A 17 26.85 -16.64 24.48
C GLY A 17 27.16 -15.31 25.12
N LEU A 18 26.17 -14.71 25.71
CA LEU A 18 26.17 -14.09 27.02
C LEU A 18 24.73 -13.62 27.34
N GLY A 19 24.24 -14.03 28.48
CA GLY A 19 22.87 -13.83 28.89
C GLY A 19 22.54 -12.38 29.28
N ALA A 20 21.36 -11.99 28.88
CA ALA A 20 20.53 -11.05 29.61
C ALA A 20 19.10 -11.45 29.32
N HIS A 21 18.31 -11.75 30.32
CA HIS A 21 16.88 -11.92 30.25
C HIS A 21 16.26 -10.57 29.82
N ALA A 22 16.10 -10.36 28.53
CA ALA A 22 15.20 -9.34 28.04
C ALA A 22 13.78 -9.89 28.23
N GLN A 23 13.08 -9.38 29.24
CA GLN A 23 11.62 -9.54 29.31
C GLN A 23 11.04 -9.09 27.97
N ASN A 24 10.32 -9.99 27.30
CA ASN A 24 9.46 -9.66 26.17
C ASN A 24 8.49 -8.56 26.63
N LYS A 25 8.86 -7.31 26.49
CA LYS A 25 7.91 -6.21 26.46
C LYS A 25 7.17 -6.37 25.14
N ILE A 26 5.99 -6.99 25.21
CA ILE A 26 4.98 -6.83 24.16
C ILE A 26 4.97 -5.33 23.86
N ALA A 27 5.27 -4.97 22.63
CA ALA A 27 5.23 -3.58 22.21
C ALA A 27 3.93 -2.99 22.73
N ALA A 28 4.00 -1.85 23.40
CA ALA A 28 2.79 -1.19 23.88
C ALA A 28 1.80 -1.10 22.73
N PRO A 29 0.50 -1.43 22.93
CA PRO A 29 -0.47 -1.36 21.86
C PRO A 29 -0.33 0.01 21.22
N MET A 30 -0.12 0.03 19.91
CA MET A 30 0.02 1.28 19.18
C MET A 30 -1.23 2.12 19.44
N LYS A 31 -1.04 3.40 19.69
CA LYS A 31 -2.13 4.31 20.03
C LYS A 31 -3.23 4.18 18.98
N ASP A 32 -4.46 4.07 19.45
CA ASP A 32 -5.66 4.01 18.63
C ASP A 32 -5.60 5.04 17.49
N VAL A 33 -5.64 4.58 16.27
CA VAL A 33 -5.66 5.43 15.07
C VAL A 33 -6.90 6.34 15.01
N ASN A 34 -7.92 6.02 15.79
CA ASN A 34 -9.09 6.87 16.04
C ASN A 34 -8.85 7.92 17.12
N GLN A 35 -7.71 7.87 17.83
CA GLN A 35 -7.35 8.99 18.70
C GLN A 35 -7.33 10.26 17.86
N VAL A 36 -8.07 11.24 18.36
CA VAL A 36 -8.21 12.58 17.82
C VAL A 36 -6.90 12.98 17.16
N VAL A 37 -6.90 13.01 15.82
CA VAL A 37 -5.76 13.59 15.11
C VAL A 37 -5.58 14.96 15.70
N ASP A 38 -4.45 15.18 16.32
CA ASP A 38 -4.09 16.49 16.82
C ASP A 38 -4.17 17.45 15.64
N ASN A 39 -5.23 18.26 15.63
CA ASN A 39 -5.48 19.28 14.62
C ASN A 39 -4.90 20.63 15.04
N THR A 40 -3.94 20.64 15.97
CA THR A 40 -3.19 21.87 16.24
C THR A 40 -2.56 22.37 14.93
N LEU A 41 -2.48 23.69 14.80
CA LEU A 41 -1.89 24.31 13.60
C LEU A 41 -0.49 23.76 13.34
N ASP A 42 0.25 23.42 14.38
CA ASP A 42 1.62 22.89 14.27
C ASP A 42 1.66 21.47 13.71
N SER A 43 0.80 20.56 14.17
CA SER A 43 0.75 19.20 13.62
C SER A 43 0.25 19.18 12.17
N LEU A 44 -0.71 20.04 11.83
CA LEU A 44 -1.17 20.20 10.45
C LEU A 44 -0.08 20.79 9.54
N ASN A 45 0.71 21.73 10.03
CA ASN A 45 1.81 22.30 9.28
C ASN A 45 2.92 21.27 9.03
N VAL A 46 3.27 20.47 10.03
CA VAL A 46 4.23 19.37 9.89
C VAL A 46 3.72 18.34 8.88
N ALA A 47 2.46 17.93 8.98
CA ALA A 47 1.86 16.98 8.04
C ALA A 47 1.81 17.54 6.60
N ARG A 48 1.58 18.83 6.45
CA ARG A 48 1.62 19.51 5.14
C ARG A 48 3.03 19.57 4.57
N SER A 49 4.03 19.95 5.38
CA SER A 49 5.43 20.05 4.96
C SER A 49 6.04 18.71 4.58
N ALA A 50 5.50 17.59 5.10
CA ALA A 50 5.92 16.24 4.74
C ALA A 50 5.36 15.74 3.40
N ARG A 51 4.53 16.53 2.70
CA ARG A 51 4.09 16.22 1.34
C ARG A 51 5.14 16.69 0.33
N PRO A 52 5.21 16.07 -0.87
CA PRO A 52 6.12 16.56 -1.91
C PRO A 52 5.74 17.99 -2.32
N VAL A 53 6.73 18.77 -2.72
CA VAL A 53 6.46 20.02 -3.47
C VAL A 53 5.90 19.62 -4.82
N SER A 54 4.78 20.20 -5.20
CA SER A 54 4.06 19.82 -6.39
C SER A 54 4.90 19.97 -7.67
N GLY A 55 5.03 18.88 -8.42
CA GLY A 55 5.81 18.81 -9.66
C GLY A 55 7.32 18.66 -9.45
N SER A 56 7.79 18.52 -8.20
CA SER A 56 9.23 18.42 -7.90
C SER A 56 9.88 17.09 -8.32
N SER A 57 9.09 16.03 -8.48
CA SER A 57 9.58 14.73 -8.94
C SER A 57 9.80 14.64 -10.43
N ARG A 58 9.38 15.64 -11.19
CA ARG A 58 9.42 15.64 -12.66
C ARG A 58 10.84 15.45 -13.19
N LYS A 59 10.99 14.49 -14.10
CA LYS A 59 12.24 14.22 -14.80
C LYS A 59 12.15 14.78 -16.23
N GLY A 60 12.85 15.87 -16.50
CA GLY A 60 12.78 16.52 -17.82
C GLY A 60 11.34 16.91 -18.18
N ASP A 61 10.91 16.52 -19.39
CA ASP A 61 9.56 16.76 -19.90
C ASP A 61 8.54 15.64 -19.60
N ASN A 62 8.96 14.62 -18.85
CA ASN A 62 8.09 13.51 -18.50
C ASN A 62 6.87 13.98 -17.67
N PRO A 63 5.71 13.39 -17.87
CA PRO A 63 4.56 13.71 -17.06
C PRO A 63 4.73 13.26 -15.60
N VAL A 64 3.94 13.86 -14.73
CA VAL A 64 3.78 13.46 -13.34
C VAL A 64 2.37 12.92 -13.14
N LEU A 65 2.26 11.82 -12.40
CA LEU A 65 1.00 11.32 -11.86
C LEU A 65 0.82 11.86 -10.44
N PHE A 66 -0.13 12.78 -10.27
CA PHE A 66 -0.51 13.33 -8.98
C PHE A 66 -1.60 12.47 -8.34
N LEU A 67 -1.37 11.99 -7.13
CA LEU A 67 -2.36 11.27 -6.34
C LEU A 67 -2.99 12.23 -5.32
N VAL A 68 -4.30 12.39 -5.40
CA VAL A 68 -5.13 13.27 -4.56
C VAL A 68 -6.10 12.43 -3.77
N GLY A 69 -5.96 12.41 -2.44
CA GLY A 69 -6.73 11.52 -1.57
C GLY A 69 -6.62 11.86 -0.08
N ASN A 70 -7.09 10.95 0.72
CA ASN A 70 -7.12 11.07 2.17
C ASN A 70 -6.19 10.05 2.86
N SER A 71 -6.53 9.61 4.07
CA SER A 71 -5.71 8.68 4.86
C SER A 71 -5.57 7.29 4.26
N THR A 72 -6.49 6.84 3.43
CA THR A 72 -6.40 5.53 2.75
C THR A 72 -5.37 5.51 1.63
N MET A 73 -5.03 6.67 1.10
CA MET A 73 -3.97 6.89 0.11
C MET A 73 -2.67 7.39 0.75
N ARG A 74 -2.77 8.13 1.87
CA ARG A 74 -1.64 8.66 2.65
C ARG A 74 -1.09 7.62 3.61
N THR A 75 0.23 7.48 3.68
CA THR A 75 0.91 6.55 4.57
C THR A 75 1.34 7.24 5.87
N GLY A 76 0.50 7.15 6.88
CA GLY A 76 0.71 7.77 8.18
C GLY A 76 0.70 9.31 8.13
N THR A 77 0.96 9.95 9.25
CA THR A 77 0.95 11.42 9.36
C THR A 77 2.06 12.04 8.50
N LEU A 78 3.25 11.47 8.55
CA LEU A 78 4.43 11.98 7.84
C LEU A 78 4.63 11.37 6.44
N GLY A 79 3.73 10.51 5.98
CA GLY A 79 3.83 9.84 4.68
C GLY A 79 4.79 8.66 4.64
N ASN A 80 5.19 8.13 5.79
CA ASN A 80 6.20 7.09 5.95
C ASN A 80 5.79 5.96 6.91
N GLY A 81 4.51 5.82 7.23
CA GLY A 81 4.01 4.77 8.13
C GLY A 81 4.29 5.00 9.62
N ASN A 82 4.68 6.21 10.02
CA ASN A 82 5.07 6.54 11.40
C ASN A 82 4.03 6.21 12.48
N ASN A 83 2.77 6.06 12.13
CA ASN A 83 1.67 5.67 13.02
C ASN A 83 1.11 4.27 12.70
N GLY A 84 1.80 3.47 11.91
CA GLY A 84 1.39 2.13 11.50
C GLY A 84 0.34 2.07 10.39
N GLN A 85 -0.21 3.20 9.96
CA GLN A 85 -1.13 3.26 8.83
C GLN A 85 -0.37 3.38 7.52
N TRP A 86 -0.73 2.54 6.56
CA TRP A 86 -0.18 2.56 5.22
C TRP A 86 -1.28 2.82 4.20
N GLY A 87 -1.06 3.79 3.34
CA GLY A 87 -1.97 4.11 2.24
C GLY A 87 -1.43 3.61 0.91
N TRP A 88 -2.32 3.20 0.02
CA TRP A 88 -1.98 2.60 -1.25
C TRP A 88 -1.14 3.53 -2.16
N GLY A 89 -1.32 4.83 -2.07
CA GLY A 89 -0.55 5.79 -2.86
C GLY A 89 0.95 5.80 -2.57
N TYR A 90 1.41 5.20 -1.45
CA TYR A 90 2.83 5.02 -1.18
C TYR A 90 3.46 3.98 -2.12
N PHE A 91 2.73 2.93 -2.46
CA PHE A 91 3.23 1.83 -3.29
C PHE A 91 2.94 2.02 -4.77
N GLU A 92 2.14 3.00 -5.16
CA GLU A 92 1.69 3.16 -6.54
C GLU A 92 2.84 3.37 -7.53
N HIS A 93 3.92 4.08 -7.11
CA HIS A 93 5.12 4.28 -7.94
C HIS A 93 5.81 2.98 -8.34
N GLU A 94 5.63 1.89 -7.58
CA GLU A 94 6.25 0.59 -7.89
C GLU A 94 5.68 -0.03 -9.17
N TYR A 95 4.46 0.35 -9.56
CA TYR A 95 3.78 -0.15 -10.76
C TYR A 95 4.07 0.67 -12.02
N PHE A 96 4.67 1.85 -11.88
CA PHE A 96 4.96 2.73 -13.01
C PHE A 96 6.44 2.71 -13.42
N ASP A 97 6.69 2.90 -14.72
CA ASP A 97 8.05 3.09 -15.25
C ASP A 97 8.54 4.51 -14.93
N GLU A 98 9.35 4.63 -13.90
CA GLU A 98 9.86 5.92 -13.40
C GLU A 98 10.75 6.68 -14.41
N ASN A 99 11.15 6.03 -15.51
CA ASN A 99 11.85 6.69 -16.61
C ASN A 99 10.89 7.42 -17.57
N LYS A 100 9.58 7.11 -17.48
CA LYS A 100 8.54 7.69 -18.36
C LYS A 100 7.55 8.56 -17.63
N ILE A 101 7.31 8.31 -16.36
CA ILE A 101 6.39 9.06 -15.51
C ILE A 101 6.84 8.96 -14.06
N THR A 102 6.68 10.03 -13.28
CA THR A 102 6.90 10.00 -11.83
C THR A 102 5.59 10.09 -11.09
N VAL A 103 5.53 9.54 -9.88
CA VAL A 103 4.32 9.53 -9.04
C VAL A 103 4.53 10.41 -7.82
N GLU A 104 3.63 11.38 -7.60
CA GLU A 104 3.61 12.23 -6.41
C GLU A 104 2.36 11.98 -5.58
N ASN A 105 2.53 11.53 -4.35
CA ASN A 105 1.41 11.34 -3.44
C ASN A 105 1.15 12.61 -2.61
N HIS A 106 0.13 13.37 -2.98
CA HIS A 106 -0.31 14.59 -2.30
C HIS A 106 -1.43 14.36 -1.29
N ALA A 107 -1.83 13.11 -1.04
CA ALA A 107 -2.87 12.79 -0.08
C ALA A 107 -2.53 13.30 1.33
N LEU A 108 -3.56 13.65 2.09
CA LEU A 108 -3.43 14.04 3.49
C LEU A 108 -4.56 13.41 4.32
N GLY A 109 -4.19 12.78 5.44
CA GLY A 109 -5.13 12.14 6.34
C GLY A 109 -6.21 13.08 6.87
N GLY A 110 -7.44 12.57 7.00
CA GLY A 110 -8.57 13.33 7.53
C GLY A 110 -9.22 14.32 6.56
N THR A 111 -8.69 14.49 5.35
CA THR A 111 -9.28 15.38 4.34
C THR A 111 -10.49 14.77 3.63
N SER A 112 -11.46 15.61 3.31
CA SER A 112 -12.61 15.34 2.46
C SER A 112 -12.43 16.01 1.10
N SER A 113 -13.37 15.79 0.18
CA SER A 113 -13.42 16.52 -1.10
C SER A 113 -13.40 18.04 -0.90
N ARG A 114 -14.21 18.54 0.04
CA ARG A 114 -14.27 19.95 0.44
C ARG A 114 -12.95 20.47 0.98
N THR A 115 -12.44 19.84 2.04
CA THR A 115 -11.26 20.36 2.72
C THR A 115 -9.99 20.20 1.91
N PHE A 116 -9.89 19.16 1.08
CA PHE A 116 -8.78 19.01 0.15
C PHE A 116 -8.83 20.11 -0.91
N TYR A 117 -10.01 20.32 -1.53
CA TYR A 117 -10.18 21.35 -2.57
C TYR A 117 -9.85 22.74 -2.05
N ASN A 118 -10.43 23.12 -0.91
CA ASN A 118 -10.29 24.47 -0.40
C ASN A 118 -8.90 24.78 0.19
N ARG A 119 -8.19 23.78 0.74
CA ARG A 119 -6.98 24.02 1.54
C ARG A 119 -5.68 23.52 0.92
N LEU A 120 -5.74 22.48 0.08
CA LEU A 120 -4.55 21.80 -0.42
C LEU A 120 -4.44 21.82 -1.93
N TRP A 121 -5.57 21.78 -2.61
CA TRP A 121 -5.63 21.72 -4.05
C TRP A 121 -4.92 22.87 -4.77
N PRO A 122 -5.04 24.14 -4.32
CA PRO A 122 -4.33 25.26 -4.96
C PRO A 122 -2.82 25.03 -5.04
N ASP A 123 -2.21 24.41 -4.01
CA ASP A 123 -0.78 24.12 -4.01
C ASP A 123 -0.44 22.93 -4.93
N VAL A 124 -1.24 21.89 -4.96
CA VAL A 124 -1.07 20.79 -5.90
C VAL A 124 -1.18 21.27 -7.34
N LEU A 125 -2.17 22.10 -7.62
CA LEU A 125 -2.44 22.61 -8.96
C LEU A 125 -1.29 23.47 -9.54
N LYS A 126 -0.47 24.08 -8.70
CA LYS A 126 0.72 24.84 -9.15
C LYS A 126 1.71 23.99 -9.95
N GLY A 127 1.92 22.74 -9.54
CA GLY A 127 2.86 21.82 -10.20
C GLY A 127 2.28 21.07 -11.41
N VAL A 128 0.94 21.06 -11.54
CA VAL A 128 0.25 20.37 -12.64
C VAL A 128 0.47 21.11 -13.95
N ARG A 129 0.91 20.39 -14.99
CA ARG A 129 1.17 20.87 -16.35
C ARG A 129 0.40 20.08 -17.40
N LYS A 130 0.41 20.57 -18.62
CA LYS A 130 -0.14 19.86 -19.78
C LYS A 130 0.52 18.49 -19.93
N GLY A 131 -0.29 17.45 -20.10
CA GLY A 131 0.16 16.06 -20.24
C GLY A 131 0.26 15.27 -18.94
N ASP A 132 0.15 15.93 -17.79
CA ASP A 132 0.13 15.26 -16.48
C ASP A 132 -1.17 14.50 -16.25
N TRP A 133 -1.15 13.63 -15.23
CA TRP A 133 -2.29 12.85 -14.79
C TRP A 133 -2.64 13.18 -13.33
N VAL A 134 -3.91 13.21 -13.01
CA VAL A 134 -4.39 13.42 -11.64
C VAL A 134 -5.41 12.36 -11.29
N ILE A 135 -5.07 11.46 -10.36
CA ILE A 135 -6.00 10.49 -9.77
C ILE A 135 -6.60 11.08 -8.50
N ILE A 136 -7.92 11.04 -8.38
CA ILE A 136 -8.67 11.58 -7.23
C ILE A 136 -9.49 10.45 -6.61
N GLU A 137 -9.21 10.15 -5.31
CA GLU A 137 -9.93 9.21 -4.46
C GLU A 137 -10.27 9.90 -3.14
N LEU A 138 -11.47 10.47 -3.04
CA LEU A 138 -11.99 11.21 -1.89
C LEU A 138 -13.43 10.78 -1.59
N GLY A 139 -13.86 10.90 -0.32
CA GLY A 139 -15.21 10.55 0.11
C GLY A 139 -15.30 9.91 1.48
N HIS A 140 -14.23 9.26 1.98
CA HIS A 140 -14.24 8.61 3.31
C HIS A 140 -14.56 9.57 4.45
N ASN A 141 -14.24 10.86 4.29
CA ASN A 141 -14.37 11.90 5.31
C ASN A 141 -15.45 12.95 4.99
N ASP A 142 -16.26 12.73 4.00
CA ASP A 142 -17.23 13.71 3.49
C ASP A 142 -18.56 13.72 4.25
N ASN A 143 -18.73 12.81 5.21
CA ASN A 143 -19.87 12.79 6.12
C ASN A 143 -19.60 13.59 7.39
N GLY A 144 -20.68 14.07 8.04
CA GLY A 144 -20.66 14.72 9.34
C GLY A 144 -21.21 16.15 9.32
N PRO A 145 -20.95 16.93 10.36
CA PRO A 145 -21.38 18.33 10.42
C PRO A 145 -20.67 19.20 9.38
N TYR A 146 -21.40 20.20 8.86
CA TYR A 146 -20.84 21.17 7.92
C TYR A 146 -20.09 22.31 8.61
N ASP A 147 -20.47 22.63 9.84
CA ASP A 147 -20.12 23.87 10.54
C ASP A 147 -19.39 23.67 11.87
N SER A 148 -19.19 22.43 12.29
CA SER A 148 -18.61 22.15 13.61
C SER A 148 -17.67 20.95 13.61
N GLY A 149 -16.92 20.77 14.68
CA GLY A 149 -15.90 19.75 14.82
C GLY A 149 -14.83 19.92 13.75
N ARG A 150 -14.63 18.88 12.93
CA ARG A 150 -13.69 18.98 11.79
C ARG A 150 -14.25 19.80 10.62
N ALA A 151 -15.55 20.13 10.61
CA ALA A 151 -16.24 20.91 9.59
C ALA A 151 -15.79 20.55 8.15
N ARG A 152 -15.80 19.22 7.85
CA ARG A 152 -15.24 18.70 6.59
C ARG A 152 -16.27 18.07 5.65
N ALA A 153 -17.51 17.91 6.09
CA ALA A 153 -18.53 17.28 5.29
C ALA A 153 -18.83 18.08 4.01
N SER A 154 -19.10 17.38 2.93
CA SER A 154 -19.74 17.91 1.71
C SER A 154 -21.23 17.58 1.69
N ILE A 155 -22.03 18.34 0.96
CA ILE A 155 -23.45 18.02 0.78
C ILE A 155 -23.56 16.73 -0.04
N PRO A 156 -24.38 15.75 0.36
CA PRO A 156 -24.59 14.52 -0.39
C PRO A 156 -25.07 14.75 -1.81
N GLY A 157 -24.62 13.90 -2.73
CA GLY A 157 -25.12 13.87 -4.10
C GLY A 157 -24.27 14.62 -5.12
N ILE A 158 -24.81 14.73 -6.33
CA ILE A 158 -24.12 15.31 -7.50
C ILE A 158 -24.78 16.60 -8.03
N GLY A 159 -25.71 17.16 -7.27
CA GLY A 159 -26.37 18.43 -7.61
C GLY A 159 -25.42 19.63 -7.65
N LYS A 160 -26.01 20.83 -7.75
CA LYS A 160 -25.30 22.11 -7.67
C LYS A 160 -25.62 22.85 -6.37
N ASP A 161 -26.31 22.19 -5.45
CA ASP A 161 -26.71 22.78 -4.19
C ASP A 161 -25.52 23.24 -3.39
N SER A 162 -25.71 24.32 -2.64
CA SER A 162 -24.72 24.87 -1.75
C SER A 162 -25.37 25.41 -0.47
N LEU A 163 -24.58 25.49 0.58
CA LEU A 163 -24.98 26.00 1.89
C LEU A 163 -23.91 26.92 2.44
N ASN A 164 -24.29 28.14 2.83
CA ASN A 164 -23.40 29.02 3.55
C ASN A 164 -23.40 28.68 5.04
N VAL A 165 -22.23 28.47 5.60
CA VAL A 165 -22.04 28.12 7.01
C VAL A 165 -21.06 29.08 7.68
N THR A 166 -21.19 29.22 8.98
CA THR A 166 -20.16 29.83 9.82
C THR A 166 -19.57 28.73 10.69
N ILE A 167 -18.29 28.47 10.56
CA ILE A 167 -17.58 27.44 11.33
C ILE A 167 -17.57 27.84 12.81
N LYS A 168 -18.16 27.01 13.66
CA LYS A 168 -18.36 27.33 15.08
C LYS A 168 -17.05 27.55 15.83
N GLU A 169 -16.02 26.75 15.51
CA GLU A 169 -14.73 26.80 16.19
C GLU A 169 -13.89 28.03 15.81
N THR A 170 -14.09 28.61 14.63
CA THR A 170 -13.22 29.69 14.09
C THR A 170 -13.95 30.94 13.71
N GLY A 171 -15.29 30.93 13.62
CA GLY A 171 -16.08 32.03 13.09
C GLY A 171 -15.94 32.25 11.56
N ALA A 172 -15.17 31.42 10.87
CA ALA A 172 -14.94 31.55 9.44
C ALA A 172 -16.22 31.26 8.64
N LYS A 173 -16.51 32.11 7.67
CA LYS A 173 -17.63 31.88 6.71
C LYS A 173 -17.15 31.05 5.53
N GLU A 174 -17.91 30.04 5.17
CA GLU A 174 -17.58 29.15 4.07
C GLU A 174 -18.85 28.72 3.33
N THR A 175 -18.75 28.56 2.00
CA THR A 175 -19.82 27.94 1.20
C THR A 175 -19.47 26.46 1.00
N VAL A 176 -20.35 25.60 1.48
CA VAL A 176 -20.26 24.15 1.31
C VAL A 176 -21.03 23.74 0.07
N TYR A 177 -20.44 22.93 -0.77
CA TYR A 177 -21.04 22.43 -2.00
C TYR A 177 -21.31 20.92 -1.90
N THR A 178 -22.04 20.38 -2.88
CA THR A 178 -22.19 18.94 -3.00
C THR A 178 -20.84 18.27 -3.29
N TYR A 179 -20.73 17.00 -2.90
CA TYR A 179 -19.59 16.15 -3.26
C TYR A 179 -19.33 16.19 -4.77
N GLY A 180 -20.40 16.06 -5.57
CA GLY A 180 -20.28 16.08 -7.02
C GLY A 180 -19.81 17.42 -7.58
N GLU A 181 -20.14 18.54 -6.90
CA GLU A 181 -19.62 19.85 -7.32
C GLU A 181 -18.11 19.96 -7.05
N TYR A 182 -17.61 19.49 -5.90
CA TYR A 182 -16.17 19.44 -5.67
C TYR A 182 -15.46 18.57 -6.71
N MET A 183 -16.01 17.41 -7.07
CA MET A 183 -15.44 16.57 -8.12
C MET A 183 -15.40 17.28 -9.47
N ARG A 184 -16.48 18.00 -9.85
CA ARG A 184 -16.51 18.80 -11.09
C ARG A 184 -15.44 19.88 -11.11
N ARG A 185 -15.22 20.55 -9.99
CA ARG A 185 -14.19 21.59 -9.86
C ARG A 185 -12.78 21.03 -10.03
N PHE A 186 -12.46 19.94 -9.37
CA PHE A 186 -11.19 19.23 -9.60
C PHE A 186 -11.00 18.90 -11.08
N ILE A 187 -12.01 18.29 -11.71
CA ILE A 187 -11.95 17.89 -13.12
C ILE A 187 -11.75 19.12 -14.02
N HIS A 188 -12.49 20.21 -13.76
CA HIS A 188 -12.37 21.45 -14.51
C HIS A 188 -10.95 22.00 -14.44
N ASP A 189 -10.39 22.12 -13.25
CA ASP A 189 -9.08 22.70 -13.02
C ASP A 189 -7.97 21.87 -13.67
N VAL A 190 -8.04 20.53 -13.56
CA VAL A 190 -7.11 19.62 -14.22
C VAL A 190 -7.17 19.79 -15.74
N LYS A 191 -8.38 19.78 -16.33
CA LYS A 191 -8.56 19.98 -17.77
C LYS A 191 -8.09 21.36 -18.22
N LYS A 192 -8.32 22.40 -17.44
CA LYS A 192 -7.84 23.76 -17.73
C LYS A 192 -6.31 23.84 -17.79
N LYS A 193 -5.59 22.98 -17.03
CA LYS A 193 -4.13 22.83 -17.11
C LYS A 193 -3.68 22.01 -18.34
N GLY A 194 -4.60 21.42 -19.10
CA GLY A 194 -4.29 20.49 -20.18
C GLY A 194 -3.83 19.11 -19.68
N ALA A 195 -4.13 18.77 -18.42
CA ALA A 195 -3.86 17.50 -17.79
C ALA A 195 -5.09 16.57 -17.81
N TYR A 196 -4.91 15.33 -17.42
CA TYR A 196 -5.90 14.26 -17.52
C TYR A 196 -6.41 13.82 -16.15
N PRO A 197 -7.68 14.09 -15.80
CA PRO A 197 -8.28 13.64 -14.55
C PRO A 197 -8.77 12.19 -14.65
N VAL A 198 -8.58 11.43 -13.58
CA VAL A 198 -9.14 10.09 -13.36
C VAL A 198 -9.80 10.07 -11.99
N LEU A 199 -11.06 9.64 -11.90
CA LEU A 199 -11.71 9.40 -10.61
C LEU A 199 -11.64 7.93 -10.24
N MET A 200 -11.44 7.66 -8.94
CA MET A 200 -11.53 6.32 -8.38
C MET A 200 -12.62 6.26 -7.31
N SER A 201 -13.25 5.09 -7.15
CA SER A 201 -14.06 4.81 -5.97
C SER A 201 -13.18 4.62 -4.74
N LEU A 202 -13.80 4.67 -3.56
CA LEU A 202 -13.11 4.53 -2.27
C LEU A 202 -12.52 3.12 -2.11
N THR A 203 -11.42 2.99 -1.40
CA THR A 203 -10.93 1.68 -0.95
C THR A 203 -12.00 0.96 -0.11
N PRO A 204 -12.09 -0.39 -0.13
CA PRO A 204 -13.02 -1.12 0.70
C PRO A 204 -12.65 -1.04 2.18
N ARG A 205 -13.60 -1.34 3.03
CA ARG A 205 -13.41 -1.50 4.47
C ARG A 205 -13.33 -2.99 4.80
N ASN A 206 -12.69 -3.35 5.88
CA ASN A 206 -12.82 -4.68 6.47
C ASN A 206 -14.22 -4.80 7.14
N ALA A 207 -15.23 -4.91 6.30
CA ALA A 207 -16.63 -5.03 6.69
C ALA A 207 -17.30 -6.03 5.76
N TRP A 208 -17.79 -7.11 6.31
CA TRP A 208 -18.43 -8.20 5.60
C TRP A 208 -19.95 -8.03 5.66
N GLU A 209 -20.67 -8.54 4.66
CA GLU A 209 -22.12 -8.34 4.60
C GLU A 209 -22.84 -8.91 5.83
N ASP A 210 -22.37 -10.06 6.33
CA ASP A 210 -22.81 -10.66 7.59
C ASP A 210 -21.70 -11.50 8.22
N ALA A 211 -21.98 -12.16 9.35
CA ALA A 211 -21.00 -12.94 10.11
C ALA A 211 -20.42 -14.10 9.30
N ASP A 212 -21.20 -14.75 8.46
CA ASP A 212 -20.83 -15.94 7.70
C ASP A 212 -20.50 -15.61 6.23
N SER A 213 -20.74 -14.37 5.80
CA SER A 213 -20.50 -13.93 4.43
C SER A 213 -19.02 -13.99 4.07
N THR A 214 -18.75 -14.38 2.84
CA THR A 214 -17.44 -14.27 2.18
C THR A 214 -17.32 -13.00 1.33
N ILE A 215 -18.34 -12.14 1.36
CA ILE A 215 -18.47 -10.94 0.55
C ILE A 215 -18.22 -9.71 1.42
N ILE A 216 -17.29 -8.87 0.99
CA ILE A 216 -17.03 -7.56 1.60
C ILE A 216 -18.12 -6.57 1.17
N THR A 217 -18.69 -5.87 2.14
CA THR A 217 -19.66 -4.80 1.88
C THR A 217 -19.05 -3.73 1.00
N ARG A 218 -19.62 -3.48 -0.17
CA ARG A 218 -19.17 -2.42 -1.08
C ARG A 218 -19.55 -1.05 -0.53
N VAL A 219 -18.60 -0.10 -0.53
CA VAL A 219 -18.82 1.29 -0.09
C VAL A 219 -19.05 2.24 -1.26
N ASN A 220 -19.52 1.70 -2.38
CA ASN A 220 -19.77 2.41 -3.63
C ASN A 220 -21.24 2.82 -3.85
N GLN A 221 -22.05 2.81 -2.80
CA GLN A 221 -23.49 3.20 -2.87
C GLN A 221 -23.71 4.71 -2.78
N THR A 222 -22.73 5.44 -2.22
CA THR A 222 -22.80 6.89 -2.00
C THR A 222 -21.68 7.60 -2.75
N PHE A 223 -20.61 7.94 -2.09
CA PHE A 223 -19.50 8.71 -2.67
C PHE A 223 -18.85 8.02 -3.88
N GLY A 224 -18.69 6.69 -3.85
CA GLY A 224 -18.20 5.94 -5.00
C GLY A 224 -19.16 5.98 -6.18
N LEU A 225 -20.47 5.85 -5.93
CA LEU A 225 -21.50 5.98 -6.94
C LEU A 225 -21.51 7.40 -7.52
N TRP A 226 -21.46 8.42 -6.66
CA TRP A 226 -21.46 9.81 -7.10
C TRP A 226 -20.22 10.16 -7.91
N ALA A 227 -19.03 9.67 -7.52
CA ALA A 227 -17.81 9.81 -8.31
C ALA A 227 -17.99 9.20 -9.72
N LYS A 228 -18.54 7.98 -9.80
CA LYS A 228 -18.84 7.31 -11.07
C LYS A 228 -19.81 8.13 -11.94
N GLN A 229 -20.87 8.66 -11.34
CA GLN A 229 -21.84 9.48 -12.05
C GLN A 229 -21.25 10.78 -12.59
N VAL A 230 -20.40 11.46 -11.78
CA VAL A 230 -19.70 12.68 -12.21
C VAL A 230 -18.72 12.37 -13.33
N ALA A 231 -17.91 11.32 -13.20
CA ALA A 231 -16.96 10.90 -14.23
C ALA A 231 -17.66 10.60 -15.56
N LYS A 232 -18.78 9.87 -15.52
CA LYS A 232 -19.61 9.58 -16.71
C LYS A 232 -20.10 10.85 -17.38
N LYS A 233 -20.66 11.80 -16.60
CA LYS A 233 -21.14 13.10 -17.14
C LYS A 233 -20.01 13.95 -17.69
N ALA A 234 -18.83 13.92 -17.07
CA ALA A 234 -17.65 14.68 -17.50
C ALA A 234 -16.85 14.00 -18.63
N ARG A 235 -17.25 12.76 -19.02
CA ARG A 235 -16.57 11.90 -20.01
C ARG A 235 -15.07 11.73 -19.69
N ILE A 236 -14.80 11.33 -18.45
CA ILE A 236 -13.45 10.99 -17.98
C ILE A 236 -13.42 9.56 -17.44
N PRO A 237 -12.25 8.94 -17.33
CA PRO A 237 -12.12 7.61 -16.75
C PRO A 237 -12.60 7.56 -15.30
N PHE A 238 -13.25 6.44 -14.94
CA PHE A 238 -13.60 6.07 -13.58
C PHE A 238 -13.13 4.63 -13.33
N ILE A 239 -12.36 4.43 -12.28
CA ILE A 239 -11.87 3.11 -11.85
C ILE A 239 -12.58 2.72 -10.57
N ASP A 240 -13.23 1.56 -10.58
CA ASP A 240 -13.90 1.03 -9.39
C ASP A 240 -12.88 0.28 -8.50
N LEU A 241 -12.03 1.06 -7.85
CA LEU A 241 -11.00 0.55 -6.92
C LEU A 241 -11.63 -0.27 -5.79
N ASN A 242 -12.83 0.15 -5.34
CA ASN A 242 -13.55 -0.55 -4.27
C ASN A 242 -13.82 -2.01 -4.62
N ASP A 243 -14.39 -2.25 -5.79
CA ASP A 243 -14.76 -3.59 -6.22
C ASP A 243 -13.52 -4.45 -6.56
N ILE A 244 -12.52 -3.87 -7.22
CA ILE A 244 -11.29 -4.58 -7.57
C ILE A 244 -10.56 -5.04 -6.31
N SER A 245 -10.35 -4.15 -5.34
CA SER A 245 -9.69 -4.46 -4.08
C SER A 245 -10.52 -5.43 -3.21
N ALA A 246 -11.84 -5.21 -3.14
CA ALA A 246 -12.71 -6.07 -2.35
C ALA A 246 -12.68 -7.51 -2.84
N ARG A 247 -12.73 -7.74 -4.15
CA ARG A 247 -12.60 -9.10 -4.72
C ARG A 247 -11.27 -9.76 -4.37
N LYS A 248 -10.19 -9.00 -4.26
CA LYS A 248 -8.90 -9.54 -3.81
C LYS A 248 -8.96 -9.90 -2.32
N PHE A 249 -9.48 -9.03 -1.48
CA PHE A 249 -9.66 -9.32 -0.05
C PHE A 249 -10.59 -10.52 0.20
N GLU A 250 -11.66 -10.66 -0.57
CA GLU A 250 -12.57 -11.83 -0.50
C GLU A 250 -11.83 -13.14 -0.75
N LYS A 251 -10.90 -13.17 -1.72
CA LYS A 251 -10.07 -14.35 -1.99
C LYS A 251 -9.15 -14.72 -0.83
N PHE A 252 -8.70 -13.75 -0.05
CA PHE A 252 -7.91 -14.00 1.16
C PHE A 252 -8.73 -14.60 2.29
N GLY A 253 -10.01 -14.25 2.37
CA GLY A 253 -10.91 -14.64 3.44
C GLY A 253 -10.72 -13.80 4.73
N LYS A 254 -11.74 -13.79 5.57
CA LYS A 254 -11.84 -12.96 6.78
C LYS A 254 -10.63 -13.04 7.70
N GLU A 255 -10.13 -14.25 7.92
CA GLU A 255 -9.04 -14.49 8.87
C GLU A 255 -7.73 -13.84 8.45
N LYS A 256 -7.43 -13.81 7.16
CA LYS A 256 -6.22 -13.12 6.66
C LYS A 256 -6.46 -11.62 6.54
N VAL A 257 -7.63 -11.20 6.09
CA VAL A 257 -7.96 -9.79 5.87
C VAL A 257 -7.90 -8.95 7.15
N LYS A 258 -8.20 -9.53 8.32
CA LYS A 258 -8.07 -8.80 9.60
C LYS A 258 -6.65 -8.27 9.85
N TYR A 259 -5.61 -8.93 9.33
CA TYR A 259 -4.22 -8.50 9.44
C TYR A 259 -3.80 -7.49 8.35
N MET A 260 -4.66 -7.29 7.34
CA MET A 260 -4.44 -6.31 6.29
C MET A 260 -4.95 -4.93 6.66
N PHE A 261 -5.65 -4.81 7.79
CA PHE A 261 -6.13 -3.56 8.36
C PHE A 261 -5.48 -3.31 9.71
N TYR A 262 -5.04 -2.06 9.89
CA TYR A 262 -4.35 -1.64 11.08
C TYR A 262 -5.33 -1.07 12.09
N LEU A 263 -5.47 -1.68 13.25
CA LEU A 263 -6.30 -1.24 14.39
C LEU A 263 -7.77 -0.86 14.11
N ASP A 264 -8.17 -0.61 12.89
CA ASP A 264 -9.55 -0.30 12.51
C ASP A 264 -9.93 -0.97 11.18
N ARG A 265 -11.17 -0.81 10.78
CA ARG A 265 -11.71 -1.42 9.56
C ARG A 265 -11.47 -0.62 8.28
N ILE A 266 -10.78 0.52 8.33
CA ILE A 266 -10.63 1.46 7.22
C ILE A 266 -9.18 1.57 6.77
N HIS A 267 -8.26 1.73 7.74
CA HIS A 267 -6.86 2.00 7.48
C HIS A 267 -6.07 0.70 7.39
N THR A 268 -5.35 0.56 6.31
CA THR A 268 -4.63 -0.67 5.99
C THR A 268 -3.24 -0.74 6.65
N SER A 269 -2.78 -1.96 6.89
CA SER A 269 -1.36 -2.28 7.07
C SER A 269 -0.62 -2.08 5.75
N ALA A 270 0.71 -2.20 5.75
CA ALA A 270 1.52 -2.13 4.52
C ALA A 270 1.04 -3.16 3.48
N PHE A 271 0.71 -4.37 3.93
CA PHE A 271 0.22 -5.42 3.06
C PHE A 271 -1.15 -5.07 2.43
N GLY A 272 -2.13 -4.65 3.22
CA GLY A 272 -3.43 -4.23 2.70
C GLY A 272 -3.33 -3.02 1.75
N ALA A 273 -2.39 -2.10 2.02
CA ALA A 273 -2.12 -0.97 1.14
C ALA A 273 -1.53 -1.41 -0.21
N ARG A 274 -0.65 -2.43 -0.23
CA ARG A 274 -0.14 -3.02 -1.49
C ARG A 274 -1.24 -3.67 -2.32
N VAL A 275 -2.17 -4.40 -1.69
CA VAL A 275 -3.35 -4.96 -2.39
C VAL A 275 -4.17 -3.86 -3.06
N ASN A 276 -4.37 -2.72 -2.38
CA ASN A 276 -5.08 -1.59 -2.96
C ASN A 276 -4.28 -0.92 -4.10
N ALA A 277 -2.96 -0.76 -3.98
CA ALA A 277 -2.12 -0.20 -5.04
C ALA A 277 -2.09 -1.11 -6.28
N GLU A 278 -1.92 -2.42 -6.09
CA GLU A 278 -2.03 -3.39 -7.17
C GLU A 278 -3.40 -3.32 -7.86
N SER A 279 -4.47 -3.13 -7.08
CA SER A 279 -5.83 -2.99 -7.60
C SER A 279 -6.03 -1.69 -8.39
N ALA A 280 -5.40 -0.60 -7.97
CA ALA A 280 -5.40 0.65 -8.73
C ALA A 280 -4.66 0.49 -10.07
N ALA A 281 -3.46 -0.09 -10.05
CA ALA A 281 -2.69 -0.38 -11.27
C ALA A 281 -3.43 -1.36 -12.20
N GLU A 282 -4.10 -2.39 -11.65
CA GLU A 282 -4.94 -3.31 -12.40
C GLU A 282 -6.12 -2.58 -13.07
N GLY A 283 -6.80 -1.72 -12.31
CA GLY A 283 -7.90 -0.91 -12.82
C GLY A 283 -7.47 0.02 -13.96
N ILE A 284 -6.29 0.65 -13.84
CA ILE A 284 -5.69 1.47 -14.90
C ILE A 284 -5.40 0.62 -16.13
N ARG A 285 -4.77 -0.53 -15.96
CA ARG A 285 -4.38 -1.45 -17.05
C ARG A 285 -5.58 -1.97 -17.82
N ASN A 286 -6.64 -2.32 -17.12
CA ASN A 286 -7.83 -2.94 -17.70
C ASN A 286 -8.85 -1.94 -18.24
N TYR A 287 -8.68 -0.64 -17.97
CA TYR A 287 -9.59 0.38 -18.48
C TYR A 287 -9.31 0.64 -19.96
N LYS A 288 -10.26 0.23 -20.81
CA LYS A 288 -10.12 0.33 -22.28
C LYS A 288 -9.89 1.78 -22.73
N GLY A 289 -8.77 2.02 -23.39
CA GLY A 289 -8.42 3.34 -23.96
C GLY A 289 -7.85 4.35 -22.95
N LEU A 290 -7.49 3.93 -21.75
CA LEU A 290 -6.81 4.81 -20.79
C LEU A 290 -5.30 4.89 -21.10
N GLU A 291 -4.87 5.99 -21.69
CA GLU A 291 -3.47 6.23 -22.08
C GLU A 291 -2.48 6.18 -20.90
N LEU A 292 -2.95 6.38 -19.66
CA LEU A 292 -2.12 6.24 -18.47
C LEU A 292 -1.52 4.83 -18.36
N ALA A 293 -2.20 3.81 -18.86
CA ALA A 293 -1.74 2.42 -18.81
C ALA A 293 -0.40 2.19 -19.55
N ARG A 294 -0.03 3.02 -20.51
CA ARG A 294 1.25 2.91 -21.25
C ARG A 294 2.48 3.17 -20.39
N TYR A 295 2.29 3.80 -19.25
CA TYR A 295 3.36 4.10 -18.30
C TYR A 295 3.52 3.01 -17.23
N LEU A 296 2.59 2.05 -17.14
CA LEU A 296 2.72 0.93 -16.23
C LEU A 296 3.86 0.01 -16.67
N LYS A 297 4.61 -0.49 -15.70
CA LYS A 297 5.55 -1.59 -15.92
C LYS A 297 4.80 -2.80 -16.49
N PRO A 298 5.43 -3.59 -17.36
CA PRO A 298 4.87 -4.87 -17.74
C PRO A 298 4.56 -5.70 -16.48
N VAL A 299 3.44 -6.42 -16.51
CA VAL A 299 3.24 -7.46 -15.49
C VAL A 299 4.34 -8.48 -15.72
N GLU A 300 5.27 -8.59 -14.79
CA GLU A 300 6.17 -9.75 -14.81
C GLU A 300 5.26 -10.99 -14.87
N LYS A 301 5.46 -11.83 -15.86
CA LYS A 301 4.87 -13.17 -15.84
C LYS A 301 5.54 -13.91 -14.70
N ASP A 302 4.97 -13.75 -13.50
CA ASP A 302 5.39 -14.59 -12.41
C ASP A 302 5.15 -16.04 -12.82
N THR A 303 6.13 -16.88 -12.57
CA THR A 303 5.86 -18.28 -12.30
C THR A 303 4.77 -18.26 -11.25
N VAL A 304 3.57 -18.71 -11.60
CA VAL A 304 2.38 -18.59 -10.75
C VAL A 304 2.69 -19.29 -9.44
N THR A 305 2.85 -18.54 -8.38
CA THR A 305 3.16 -19.06 -7.05
C THR A 305 2.05 -20.05 -6.65
N GLY A 306 2.44 -21.27 -6.25
CA GLY A 306 1.50 -22.34 -5.99
C GLY A 306 1.01 -23.12 -7.23
N ALA A 307 1.57 -22.81 -8.43
CA ALA A 307 1.16 -23.46 -9.69
C ALA A 307 1.47 -24.97 -9.74
N THR A 308 2.47 -25.40 -8.97
CA THR A 308 2.87 -26.82 -8.92
C THR A 308 1.98 -27.65 -8.01
N ARG A 309 1.07 -27.03 -7.29
CA ARG A 309 0.17 -27.70 -6.35
C ARG A 309 -0.67 -28.76 -7.06
N LYS A 310 -0.49 -30.00 -6.68
CA LYS A 310 -1.40 -31.09 -7.05
C LYS A 310 -2.61 -31.07 -6.10
N LYS A 311 -3.77 -31.45 -6.59
CA LYS A 311 -5.02 -31.44 -5.82
C LYS A 311 -4.84 -32.18 -4.47
N GLY A 312 -5.09 -31.48 -3.37
CA GLY A 312 -5.00 -32.04 -2.01
C GLY A 312 -3.62 -32.11 -1.40
N ASN A 313 -2.56 -31.80 -2.16
CA ASN A 313 -1.19 -31.87 -1.64
C ASN A 313 -0.71 -30.50 -1.14
N PRO A 314 0.12 -30.47 -0.09
CA PRO A 314 0.79 -29.26 0.35
C PRO A 314 1.87 -28.82 -0.64
N VAL A 315 2.27 -27.54 -0.53
CA VAL A 315 3.43 -26.99 -1.21
C VAL A 315 4.47 -26.59 -0.18
N LEU A 316 5.73 -26.91 -0.46
CA LEU A 316 6.89 -26.39 0.23
C LEU A 316 7.44 -25.21 -0.58
N PHE A 317 7.32 -24.01 -0.03
CA PHE A 317 7.91 -22.80 -0.58
C PHE A 317 9.29 -22.57 0.02
N THR A 318 10.32 -22.42 -0.81
CA THR A 318 11.65 -21.99 -0.33
C THR A 318 11.88 -20.53 -0.67
N VAL A 319 12.27 -19.74 0.31
CA VAL A 319 12.43 -18.29 0.27
C VAL A 319 13.83 -17.91 0.73
N GLY A 320 14.50 -17.06 -0.02
CA GLY A 320 15.84 -16.63 0.36
C GLY A 320 16.56 -15.84 -0.73
N ASP A 321 17.86 -15.77 -0.57
CA ASP A 321 18.78 -15.07 -1.46
C ASP A 321 19.46 -16.00 -2.49
N SER A 322 20.67 -15.64 -2.94
CA SER A 322 21.43 -16.42 -3.94
C SER A 322 21.92 -17.78 -3.43
N THR A 323 21.96 -17.98 -2.12
CA THR A 323 22.34 -19.28 -1.55
C THR A 323 21.21 -20.30 -1.59
N VAL A 324 20.00 -19.84 -1.82
CA VAL A 324 18.79 -20.65 -2.02
C VAL A 324 18.43 -20.79 -3.49
N LYS A 325 18.71 -19.78 -4.31
CA LYS A 325 18.35 -19.75 -5.73
C LYS A 325 19.52 -20.01 -6.65
N ASN A 326 19.31 -20.88 -7.63
CA ASN A 326 20.18 -20.98 -8.81
C ASN A 326 20.05 -19.75 -9.72
N THR A 327 21.07 -19.49 -10.54
CA THR A 327 20.86 -18.76 -11.76
C THR A 327 20.01 -19.60 -12.73
N ASP A 328 19.12 -18.95 -13.46
CA ASP A 328 18.12 -19.66 -14.28
C ASP A 328 18.72 -20.54 -15.38
N LYS A 329 20.04 -20.38 -15.69
CA LYS A 329 20.76 -21.09 -16.74
C LYS A 329 22.09 -21.68 -16.32
N ASP A 330 22.41 -21.69 -15.04
CA ASP A 330 23.72 -22.14 -14.50
C ASP A 330 24.95 -21.51 -15.16
N GLU A 331 24.81 -20.39 -15.80
CA GLU A 331 25.86 -19.76 -16.62
C GLU A 331 27.15 -19.43 -15.82
N ASN A 332 27.07 -19.34 -14.51
CA ASN A 332 28.18 -18.96 -13.64
C ASN A 332 28.50 -19.99 -12.54
N GLY A 333 27.95 -21.20 -12.62
CA GLY A 333 28.27 -22.29 -11.71
C GLY A 333 27.82 -22.05 -10.26
N MET A 334 26.90 -21.13 -10.02
CA MET A 334 26.35 -20.86 -8.67
C MET A 334 25.03 -21.59 -8.45
N TRP A 335 25.04 -22.53 -7.50
CA TRP A 335 23.87 -23.35 -7.16
C TRP A 335 23.36 -23.00 -5.78
N GLY A 336 22.08 -22.68 -5.68
CA GLY A 336 21.37 -22.51 -4.43
C GLY A 336 20.67 -23.81 -4.02
N TRP A 337 20.72 -24.17 -2.76
CA TRP A 337 20.16 -25.44 -2.26
C TRP A 337 18.65 -25.58 -2.53
N GLY A 338 17.90 -24.48 -2.57
CA GLY A 338 16.47 -24.50 -2.85
C GLY A 338 16.11 -24.96 -4.24
N SER A 339 17.06 -24.97 -5.18
CA SER A 339 16.85 -25.44 -6.55
C SER A 339 16.97 -26.97 -6.69
N VAL A 340 17.61 -27.62 -5.72
CA VAL A 340 17.81 -29.08 -5.72
C VAL A 340 17.05 -29.80 -4.60
N ILE A 341 16.52 -29.08 -3.62
CA ILE A 341 15.85 -29.66 -2.47
C ILE A 341 14.63 -30.53 -2.85
N HIS A 342 13.99 -30.24 -3.99
CA HIS A 342 12.85 -31.02 -4.49
C HIS A 342 13.19 -32.49 -4.72
N GLU A 343 14.43 -32.84 -4.98
CA GLU A 343 14.92 -34.20 -5.17
C GLU A 343 14.82 -35.04 -3.89
N LEU A 344 14.74 -34.41 -2.72
CA LEU A 344 14.63 -35.07 -1.42
C LEU A 344 13.19 -35.34 -1.00
N PHE A 345 12.19 -34.89 -1.78
CA PHE A 345 10.78 -35.03 -1.45
C PHE A 345 10.05 -35.93 -2.45
N ASP A 346 9.07 -36.66 -1.95
CA ASP A 346 8.13 -37.38 -2.77
C ASP A 346 7.17 -36.40 -3.46
N THR A 347 7.42 -36.14 -4.75
CA THR A 347 6.66 -35.15 -5.54
C THR A 347 5.20 -35.55 -5.80
N GLU A 348 4.80 -36.80 -5.50
CA GLU A 348 3.41 -37.21 -5.51
C GLU A 348 2.66 -36.76 -4.24
N ARG A 349 3.37 -36.47 -3.17
CA ARG A 349 2.81 -36.10 -1.86
C ARG A 349 2.99 -34.63 -1.49
N ILE A 350 4.00 -33.97 -2.05
CA ILE A 350 4.29 -32.55 -1.80
C ILE A 350 4.90 -31.92 -3.05
N SER A 351 4.46 -30.72 -3.40
CA SER A 351 5.13 -29.92 -4.42
C SER A 351 6.18 -29.03 -3.78
N VAL A 352 7.29 -28.75 -4.48
CA VAL A 352 8.34 -27.86 -4.01
C VAL A 352 8.52 -26.70 -4.97
N GLU A 353 8.44 -25.47 -4.47
CA GLU A 353 8.62 -24.26 -5.26
C GLU A 353 9.73 -23.37 -4.69
N ASN A 354 10.71 -23.05 -5.52
CA ASN A 354 11.78 -22.13 -5.14
C ASN A 354 11.48 -20.70 -5.57
N HIS A 355 11.10 -19.87 -4.62
CA HIS A 355 10.81 -18.44 -4.79
C HIS A 355 11.94 -17.51 -4.33
N ALA A 356 13.11 -18.06 -4.02
CA ALA A 356 14.27 -17.28 -3.65
C ALA A 356 14.72 -16.35 -4.79
N LYS A 357 15.32 -15.21 -4.45
CA LYS A 357 15.84 -14.23 -5.41
C LYS A 357 17.23 -13.78 -5.04
N ALA A 358 18.19 -14.03 -5.93
CA ALA A 358 19.59 -13.65 -5.72
C ALA A 358 19.74 -12.15 -5.41
N GLY A 359 20.62 -11.84 -4.47
CA GLY A 359 20.97 -10.47 -4.08
C GLY A 359 19.94 -9.75 -3.20
N ARG A 360 18.90 -10.44 -2.70
CA ARG A 360 17.91 -9.85 -1.79
C ARG A 360 18.27 -10.11 -0.34
N SER A 361 18.09 -9.10 0.49
CA SER A 361 17.96 -9.23 1.94
C SER A 361 16.51 -9.57 2.31
N ALA A 362 16.25 -9.92 3.58
CA ALA A 362 14.90 -10.10 4.07
C ALA A 362 14.04 -8.85 3.82
N ARG A 363 14.60 -7.66 4.10
CA ARG A 363 13.95 -6.39 3.84
C ARG A 363 13.62 -6.16 2.36
N THR A 364 14.60 -6.30 1.47
CA THR A 364 14.35 -6.02 0.04
C THR A 364 13.43 -7.04 -0.60
N TYR A 365 13.38 -8.26 -0.07
CA TYR A 365 12.41 -9.28 -0.49
C TYR A 365 10.98 -8.89 -0.15
N LEU A 366 10.76 -8.30 1.06
CA LEU A 366 9.48 -7.71 1.46
C LEU A 366 9.15 -6.46 0.66
N ASP A 367 10.10 -5.51 0.58
CA ASP A 367 9.92 -4.23 -0.13
C ASP A 367 9.50 -4.43 -1.60
N GLU A 368 9.96 -5.50 -2.24
CA GLU A 368 9.61 -5.86 -3.62
C GLU A 368 8.27 -6.62 -3.74
N GLY A 369 7.55 -6.82 -2.64
CA GLY A 369 6.28 -7.55 -2.63
C GLY A 369 6.41 -9.04 -2.98
N ARG A 370 7.61 -9.64 -2.87
CA ARG A 370 7.85 -11.05 -3.21
C ARG A 370 7.23 -11.99 -2.19
N TRP A 371 7.28 -11.60 -0.93
CA TRP A 371 6.60 -12.34 0.14
C TRP A 371 5.08 -12.33 -0.03
N ASP A 372 4.52 -11.21 -0.45
CA ASP A 372 3.08 -11.06 -0.64
C ASP A 372 2.53 -12.12 -1.60
N LYS A 373 3.27 -12.44 -2.66
CA LYS A 373 2.89 -13.48 -3.64
C LYS A 373 2.81 -14.86 -3.03
N ILE A 374 3.77 -15.21 -2.17
CA ILE A 374 3.78 -16.47 -1.44
C ILE A 374 2.63 -16.51 -0.45
N TYR A 375 2.50 -15.45 0.34
CA TYR A 375 1.43 -15.33 1.33
C TYR A 375 0.02 -15.49 0.71
N HIS A 376 -0.18 -14.95 -0.49
CA HIS A 376 -1.42 -15.12 -1.25
C HIS A 376 -1.68 -16.59 -1.63
N ALA A 377 -0.64 -17.32 -1.97
CA ALA A 377 -0.74 -18.70 -2.42
C ALA A 377 -0.81 -19.72 -1.28
N LEU A 378 -0.41 -19.35 -0.06
CA LEU A 378 -0.38 -20.24 1.09
C LEU A 378 -1.77 -20.77 1.44
N GLN A 379 -1.83 -22.08 1.64
CA GLN A 379 -3.01 -22.79 2.12
C GLN A 379 -2.70 -23.56 3.40
N PRO A 380 -3.71 -23.89 4.21
CA PRO A 380 -3.52 -24.74 5.39
C PRO A 380 -2.81 -26.04 5.03
N GLY A 381 -1.70 -26.34 5.73
CA GLY A 381 -0.88 -27.52 5.49
C GLY A 381 0.36 -27.28 4.65
N ASP A 382 0.53 -26.12 4.03
CA ASP A 382 1.75 -25.74 3.33
C ASP A 382 2.92 -25.48 4.29
N PHE A 383 4.13 -25.52 3.73
CA PHE A 383 5.37 -25.27 4.44
C PHE A 383 6.14 -24.12 3.79
N VAL A 384 6.86 -23.35 4.59
CA VAL A 384 7.79 -22.33 4.12
C VAL A 384 9.14 -22.48 4.80
N LEU A 385 10.20 -22.58 4.00
CA LEU A 385 11.57 -22.49 4.45
C LEU A 385 12.14 -21.13 4.08
N ILE A 386 12.61 -20.37 5.07
CA ILE A 386 13.10 -19.01 4.90
C ILE A 386 14.58 -18.95 5.28
N GLN A 387 15.44 -18.45 4.38
CA GLN A 387 16.86 -18.20 4.65
C GLN A 387 17.30 -16.87 4.05
N PHE A 388 17.62 -15.92 4.92
CA PHE A 388 18.28 -14.66 4.60
C PHE A 388 19.46 -14.41 5.55
N GLY A 389 20.30 -13.42 5.25
CA GLY A 389 21.43 -13.03 6.07
C GLY A 389 22.64 -12.53 5.26
N HIS A 390 22.93 -13.13 4.10
CA HIS A 390 24.12 -12.78 3.31
C HIS A 390 24.09 -11.38 2.71
N ASN A 391 22.90 -10.82 2.51
CA ASN A 391 22.70 -9.49 1.93
C ASN A 391 22.17 -8.47 2.95
N ASP A 392 22.02 -8.88 4.20
CA ASP A 392 21.34 -8.10 5.24
C ASP A 392 22.31 -7.20 6.00
N ALA A 393 23.61 -7.43 5.84
CA ALA A 393 24.69 -6.58 6.37
C ALA A 393 25.18 -5.55 5.33
N GLY A 394 25.81 -4.49 5.82
CA GLY A 394 26.43 -3.43 5.00
C GLY A 394 25.62 -2.14 4.94
N ASP A 395 25.58 -1.52 3.76
CA ASP A 395 24.96 -0.22 3.60
C ASP A 395 23.43 -0.27 3.61
N ILE A 396 22.83 0.49 4.50
CA ILE A 396 21.38 0.56 4.67
C ILE A 396 20.74 1.45 3.60
N ASN A 397 21.31 2.62 3.33
CA ASN A 397 20.73 3.67 2.49
C ASN A 397 21.61 4.11 1.32
N THR A 398 22.84 3.63 1.24
CA THR A 398 23.82 3.93 0.18
C THR A 398 24.12 2.70 -0.69
N GLY A 399 24.87 2.85 -1.73
CA GLY A 399 25.32 1.73 -2.58
C GLY A 399 24.17 0.86 -3.10
N LYS A 400 24.16 -0.43 -2.76
CA LYS A 400 23.05 -1.36 -3.06
C LYS A 400 21.85 -1.16 -2.16
N ALA A 401 22.05 -0.48 -1.04
CA ALA A 401 21.01 -0.09 -0.08
C ALA A 401 20.06 -1.24 0.32
N ARG A 402 20.62 -2.40 0.64
CA ARG A 402 19.85 -3.62 0.94
C ARG A 402 19.97 -4.11 2.37
N ALA A 403 20.94 -3.60 3.13
CA ALA A 403 21.10 -3.97 4.53
C ALA A 403 19.94 -3.50 5.39
N GLU A 404 19.82 -4.09 6.55
CA GLU A 404 18.85 -3.79 7.58
C GLU A 404 19.54 -3.47 8.91
N LEU A 405 18.79 -3.06 9.92
CA LEU A 405 19.34 -2.80 11.24
C LEU A 405 19.80 -4.11 11.88
N PRO A 406 20.99 -4.16 12.50
CA PRO A 406 21.44 -5.36 13.21
C PRO A 406 20.62 -5.59 14.49
N GLY A 407 20.32 -6.85 14.77
CA GLY A 407 19.66 -7.27 16.00
C GLY A 407 18.42 -8.12 15.81
N SER A 408 17.70 -8.36 16.89
CA SER A 408 16.50 -9.23 16.93
C SER A 408 15.28 -8.56 17.57
N GLY A 409 15.33 -7.25 17.79
CA GLY A 409 14.23 -6.48 18.37
C GLY A 409 13.25 -5.93 17.33
N ASN A 410 12.37 -5.04 17.78
CA ASN A 410 11.38 -4.36 16.97
C ASN A 410 11.75 -2.89 16.72
N GLU A 411 13.01 -2.52 16.98
CA GLU A 411 13.47 -1.16 16.78
C GLU A 411 13.46 -0.84 15.28
N SER A 412 13.12 0.39 14.99
CA SER A 412 13.12 0.91 13.63
C SER A 412 13.83 2.25 13.56
N LYS A 413 14.39 2.57 12.42
CA LYS A 413 15.07 3.83 12.15
C LYS A 413 14.74 4.31 10.74
N VAL A 414 14.62 5.62 10.60
CA VAL A 414 14.34 6.28 9.32
C VAL A 414 15.63 6.67 8.63
N PHE A 415 15.75 6.34 7.36
CA PHE A 415 16.87 6.75 6.51
C PHE A 415 16.36 7.39 5.23
N LYS A 416 17.08 8.42 4.78
CA LYS A 416 16.93 8.94 3.43
C LYS A 416 17.77 8.12 2.47
N MET A 417 17.14 7.56 1.45
CA MET A 417 17.83 6.76 0.44
C MET A 417 18.63 7.65 -0.50
N GLU A 418 19.93 7.37 -0.67
CA GLU A 418 20.83 8.17 -1.50
C GLU A 418 20.37 8.22 -2.96
N LYS A 419 20.06 7.07 -3.56
CA LYS A 419 19.70 6.98 -4.98
C LYS A 419 18.33 7.53 -5.34
N THR A 420 17.39 7.50 -4.42
CA THR A 420 15.99 7.83 -4.72
C THR A 420 15.50 9.07 -3.98
N ALA A 421 16.33 9.61 -3.08
CA ALA A 421 15.93 10.64 -2.10
C ALA A 421 14.68 10.26 -1.26
N ALA A 422 14.16 9.05 -1.42
CA ALA A 422 13.03 8.54 -0.65
C ALA A 422 13.41 8.35 0.82
N ILE A 423 12.49 8.66 1.71
CA ILE A 423 12.63 8.37 3.14
C ILE A 423 11.99 7.01 3.38
N LYS A 424 12.77 6.07 3.93
CA LYS A 424 12.29 4.71 4.24
C LYS A 424 12.52 4.39 5.71
N TRP A 425 11.59 3.63 6.26
CA TRP A 425 11.74 2.98 7.56
C TRP A 425 12.48 1.66 7.39
N PHE A 426 13.35 1.37 8.33
CA PHE A 426 14.06 0.10 8.41
C PHE A 426 13.82 -0.53 9.79
N ILE A 427 13.59 -1.84 9.78
CA ILE A 427 13.35 -2.64 10.99
C ILE A 427 14.54 -3.57 11.18
N LEU A 428 14.73 -4.12 12.38
CA LEU A 428 15.73 -5.13 12.65
C LEU A 428 15.45 -6.43 11.88
N SER A 429 16.51 -7.12 11.45
CA SER A 429 16.43 -8.36 10.67
C SER A 429 15.50 -9.41 11.26
N ALA A 430 15.55 -9.62 12.57
CA ALA A 430 14.67 -10.58 13.23
C ALA A 430 13.23 -10.09 13.33
N GLY A 431 13.00 -8.77 13.44
CA GLY A 431 11.67 -8.18 13.37
C GLY A 431 11.03 -8.41 12.00
N ILE A 432 11.81 -8.37 10.93
CA ILE A 432 11.34 -8.71 9.57
C ILE A 432 11.02 -10.20 9.46
N CYS A 433 11.87 -11.09 9.94
CA CYS A 433 11.59 -12.54 9.95
C CYS A 433 10.35 -12.88 10.79
N VAL A 434 10.19 -12.25 11.96
CA VAL A 434 8.99 -12.41 12.80
C VAL A 434 7.75 -11.88 12.06
N SER A 435 7.85 -10.75 11.38
CA SER A 435 6.73 -10.22 10.56
C SER A 435 6.31 -11.21 9.47
N LEU A 436 7.26 -11.92 8.83
CA LEU A 436 6.96 -12.97 7.86
C LEU A 436 6.20 -14.16 8.48
N LEU A 437 6.44 -14.47 9.75
CA LEU A 437 5.78 -15.58 10.45
C LEU A 437 4.41 -15.23 11.03
N TRP A 438 4.16 -13.96 11.31
CA TRP A 438 2.91 -13.46 11.92
C TRP A 438 1.92 -12.85 10.89
N MET A 439 2.32 -12.68 9.63
CA MET A 439 1.44 -12.33 8.53
C MET A 439 0.74 -13.58 7.96
#